data_7d7f53b506e81497bf00a7cacdbb6718
#
_entry.id   7d7f53b506e81497bf00a7cacdbb6718
#
_cell.length_a   1.000
_cell.length_b   1.000
_cell.length_c   1.000
_cell.angle_alpha   90.00
_cell.angle_beta   90.00
_cell.angle_gamma   90.00
#
_symmetry.space_group_name_H-M   'P 1'
#
loop_
_entity.id
_entity.type
_entity.pdbx_description
1 polymer ?
#
loop_
_entity_poly.entity_id
_entity_poly.type
_entity_poly.pdbx_seq_one_letter_code
_entity_poly.pdbx_strand_id
1 'polypeptide(L)'
;VDEPLTILVPARDEEAVIGSTVSRLRKSFPEAEVIVADDGSRDRTAEVAEEAGALVLRLARRGKGQALSAAERAAPPGALLLCDADLSGELEPLLRGDGDLNIAAFAERVGGGFGLAKRVARGLIEVLGGLEVREPLSGQRALSAGARATCFPVAAGFGCEVRMTIDAARAGLRVFEVELPLGHRSTGRDLSGFVHRARQLRDTVYACGPLGINFRGLRLPLVGWKVGATGGPAAAAVAALGLADDLWSGPERGFGAHLRAGRTTGVLKLVGIPAVGLLATRRFSGALLVGLAANVLNQLDTRPGRALKAYLAAALPLDAPVGVAVLLLPYDLREMAMLGDAGSNALGALLGLNSVKRFTGRGQWVAIGALAGLTILGERKSIGAWIERAPVLSWIDRLGRA
;
A
#
# COMPACT_ATOMS: atom_id res chain seq x y z
N VAL A 1 -6.50 0.25 -32.38
CA VAL A 1 -6.75 -0.53 -31.17
C VAL A 1 -8.20 -0.29 -30.80
N ASP A 2 -9.06 -1.29 -30.99
CA ASP A 2 -10.51 -1.22 -30.75
C ASP A 2 -10.87 -1.42 -29.25
N GLU A 3 -9.92 -1.18 -28.34
CA GLU A 3 -10.18 -1.26 -26.91
C GLU A 3 -10.69 0.09 -26.39
N PRO A 4 -11.73 0.10 -25.53
CA PRO A 4 -12.16 1.32 -24.86
C PRO A 4 -11.03 1.99 -24.12
N LEU A 5 -10.87 3.30 -24.31
CA LEU A 5 -9.85 4.10 -23.63
C LEU A 5 -10.50 4.88 -22.50
N THR A 6 -9.92 4.80 -21.31
CA THR A 6 -10.26 5.69 -20.19
C THR A 6 -9.04 6.53 -19.79
N ILE A 7 -9.26 7.81 -19.53
CA ILE A 7 -8.22 8.75 -19.11
C ILE A 7 -8.38 9.03 -17.62
N LEU A 8 -7.34 8.78 -16.83
CA LEU A 8 -7.34 9.01 -15.40
C LEU A 8 -6.49 10.21 -15.05
N VAL A 9 -7.08 11.19 -14.36
CA VAL A 9 -6.42 12.43 -13.95
C VAL A 9 -6.49 12.55 -12.43
N PRO A 10 -5.42 12.24 -11.70
CA PRO A 10 -5.36 12.53 -10.25
C PRO A 10 -5.17 14.04 -10.07
N ALA A 11 -6.04 14.66 -9.28
CA ALA A 11 -6.02 16.09 -9.05
C ALA A 11 -6.10 16.41 -7.56
N ARG A 12 -5.45 17.52 -7.17
CA ARG A 12 -5.57 18.08 -5.84
C ARG A 12 -5.14 19.53 -5.78
N ASP A 13 -6.08 20.39 -5.39
CA ASP A 13 -5.87 21.85 -5.31
C ASP A 13 -5.36 22.41 -6.66
N GLU A 14 -6.03 22.00 -7.78
CA GLU A 14 -5.66 22.30 -9.18
C GLU A 14 -6.78 23.10 -9.92
N GLU A 15 -7.61 23.85 -9.19
CA GLU A 15 -8.73 24.65 -9.73
C GLU A 15 -8.33 25.49 -10.96
N ALA A 16 -7.13 26.06 -10.94
CA ALA A 16 -6.65 26.99 -11.97
C ALA A 16 -6.40 26.32 -13.34
N VAL A 17 -6.16 25.00 -13.38
CA VAL A 17 -5.68 24.30 -14.58
C VAL A 17 -6.53 23.11 -14.99
N ILE A 18 -7.24 22.48 -14.07
CA ILE A 18 -7.95 21.22 -14.33
C ILE A 18 -9.01 21.36 -15.44
N GLY A 19 -9.76 22.43 -15.49
CA GLY A 19 -10.79 22.65 -16.51
C GLY A 19 -10.24 22.70 -17.92
N SER A 20 -9.10 23.39 -18.12
CA SER A 20 -8.42 23.44 -19.42
C SER A 20 -7.84 22.10 -19.82
N THR A 21 -7.32 21.34 -18.86
CA THR A 21 -6.76 19.98 -19.10
C THR A 21 -7.86 19.02 -19.49
N VAL A 22 -9.00 18.96 -18.77
CA VAL A 22 -10.13 18.11 -19.10
C VAL A 22 -10.70 18.47 -20.49
N SER A 23 -10.92 19.75 -20.76
CA SER A 23 -11.46 20.23 -22.06
C SER A 23 -10.56 19.81 -23.22
N ARG A 24 -9.24 19.90 -23.07
CA ARG A 24 -8.27 19.47 -24.09
C ARG A 24 -8.30 17.94 -24.27
N LEU A 25 -8.30 17.16 -23.18
CA LEU A 25 -8.34 15.70 -23.24
C LEU A 25 -9.61 15.23 -23.97
N ARG A 26 -10.77 15.80 -23.66
CA ARG A 26 -12.03 15.48 -24.35
C ARG A 26 -12.03 15.87 -25.82
N LYS A 27 -11.33 16.96 -26.20
CA LYS A 27 -11.18 17.34 -27.61
C LYS A 27 -10.26 16.38 -28.36
N SER A 28 -9.14 15.96 -27.75
CA SER A 28 -8.20 15.04 -28.35
C SER A 28 -8.70 13.59 -28.41
N PHE A 29 -9.50 13.21 -27.44
CA PHE A 29 -10.01 11.83 -27.26
C PHE A 29 -11.54 11.83 -27.06
N PRO A 30 -12.33 12.16 -28.10
CA PRO A 30 -13.79 12.36 -27.94
C PRO A 30 -14.54 11.11 -27.50
N GLU A 31 -14.04 9.91 -27.80
CA GLU A 31 -14.63 8.63 -27.42
C GLU A 31 -14.14 8.11 -26.04
N ALA A 32 -13.15 8.77 -25.42
CA ALA A 32 -12.61 8.35 -24.15
C ALA A 32 -13.37 8.94 -22.97
N GLU A 33 -13.62 8.14 -21.95
CA GLU A 33 -14.11 8.66 -20.67
C GLU A 33 -12.96 9.31 -19.88
N VAL A 34 -13.18 10.53 -19.40
CA VAL A 34 -12.22 11.25 -18.56
C VAL A 34 -12.69 11.17 -17.12
N ILE A 35 -11.92 10.49 -16.27
CA ILE A 35 -12.18 10.35 -14.83
C ILE A 35 -11.16 11.18 -14.07
N VAL A 36 -11.64 12.21 -13.34
CA VAL A 36 -10.82 12.99 -12.43
C VAL A 36 -10.96 12.43 -11.01
N ALA A 37 -9.84 11.99 -10.43
CA ALA A 37 -9.77 11.55 -9.04
C ALA A 37 -9.32 12.72 -8.16
N ASP A 38 -10.29 13.42 -7.57
CA ASP A 38 -10.03 14.50 -6.62
C ASP A 38 -9.60 13.95 -5.25
N ASP A 39 -8.33 14.10 -4.91
CA ASP A 39 -7.71 13.60 -3.66
C ASP A 39 -7.97 14.55 -2.47
N GLY A 40 -9.21 14.98 -2.31
CA GLY A 40 -9.66 15.84 -1.21
C GLY A 40 -9.13 17.26 -1.33
N SER A 41 -9.39 17.91 -2.46
CA SER A 41 -9.12 19.32 -2.69
C SER A 41 -9.89 20.21 -1.73
N ARG A 42 -9.37 21.41 -1.50
CA ARG A 42 -9.99 22.43 -0.66
C ARG A 42 -10.52 23.62 -1.46
N ASP A 43 -10.17 23.67 -2.73
CA ASP A 43 -10.60 24.62 -3.72
C ASP A 43 -11.71 24.03 -4.60
N ARG A 44 -12.05 24.69 -5.70
CA ARG A 44 -13.08 24.26 -6.65
C ARG A 44 -12.61 23.25 -7.71
N THR A 45 -11.53 22.51 -7.45
CA THR A 45 -10.97 21.55 -8.42
C THR A 45 -12.04 20.58 -8.94
N ALA A 46 -12.83 19.98 -8.05
CA ALA A 46 -13.84 18.99 -8.41
C ALA A 46 -14.96 19.62 -9.27
N GLU A 47 -15.48 20.78 -8.85
CA GLU A 47 -16.55 21.51 -9.57
C GLU A 47 -16.09 21.92 -10.98
N VAL A 48 -14.88 22.47 -11.08
CA VAL A 48 -14.32 22.91 -12.37
C VAL A 48 -14.08 21.72 -13.31
N ALA A 49 -13.69 20.55 -12.78
CA ALA A 49 -13.54 19.34 -13.57
C ALA A 49 -14.90 18.80 -14.07
N GLU A 50 -15.95 18.83 -13.23
CA GLU A 50 -17.32 18.45 -13.60
C GLU A 50 -17.89 19.40 -14.67
N GLU A 51 -17.71 20.71 -14.49
CA GLU A 51 -18.12 21.75 -15.47
C GLU A 51 -17.43 21.54 -16.83
N ALA A 52 -16.18 21.06 -16.83
CA ALA A 52 -15.44 20.73 -18.06
C ALA A 52 -15.87 19.36 -18.67
N GLY A 53 -16.74 18.62 -17.99
CA GLY A 53 -17.34 17.37 -18.47
C GLY A 53 -16.58 16.08 -18.12
N ALA A 54 -15.79 16.08 -17.04
CA ALA A 54 -15.21 14.86 -16.50
C ALA A 54 -16.17 14.16 -15.53
N LEU A 55 -16.03 12.84 -15.42
CA LEU A 55 -16.56 12.10 -14.28
C LEU A 55 -15.63 12.34 -13.08
N VAL A 56 -16.15 12.91 -11.99
CA VAL A 56 -15.31 13.24 -10.82
C VAL A 56 -15.56 12.27 -9.67
N LEU A 57 -14.47 11.68 -9.17
CA LEU A 57 -14.46 10.87 -7.95
C LEU A 57 -13.92 11.72 -6.80
N ARG A 58 -14.80 12.17 -5.91
CA ARG A 58 -14.42 12.93 -4.70
C ARG A 58 -13.93 11.96 -3.62
N LEU A 59 -12.65 12.01 -3.31
CA LEU A 59 -11.99 11.08 -2.40
C LEU A 59 -11.53 11.79 -1.11
N ALA A 60 -11.43 11.03 -0.02
CA ALA A 60 -10.67 11.50 1.13
C ALA A 60 -9.18 11.51 0.78
N ARG A 61 -8.44 12.54 1.23
CA ARG A 61 -7.01 12.72 0.97
C ARG A 61 -6.18 11.49 1.35
N ARG A 62 -5.55 10.84 0.35
CA ARG A 62 -4.73 9.64 0.53
C ARG A 62 -3.44 9.66 -0.28
N GLY A 63 -3.35 10.50 -1.30
CA GLY A 63 -2.21 10.64 -2.19
C GLY A 63 -2.44 10.09 -3.59
N LYS A 64 -1.56 10.47 -4.52
CA LYS A 64 -1.69 10.24 -5.97
C LYS A 64 -1.95 8.77 -6.33
N GLY A 65 -1.16 7.84 -5.80
CA GLY A 65 -1.32 6.41 -6.15
C GLY A 65 -2.66 5.83 -5.71
N GLN A 66 -3.16 6.24 -4.53
CA GLN A 66 -4.47 5.80 -4.04
C GLN A 66 -5.61 6.41 -4.86
N ALA A 67 -5.48 7.67 -5.27
CA ALA A 67 -6.44 8.33 -6.15
C ALA A 67 -6.50 7.64 -7.51
N LEU A 68 -5.36 7.34 -8.13
CA LEU A 68 -5.28 6.57 -9.38
C LEU A 68 -5.91 5.18 -9.24
N SER A 69 -5.62 4.46 -8.15
CA SER A 69 -6.21 3.12 -7.93
C SER A 69 -7.71 3.18 -7.67
N ALA A 70 -8.24 4.28 -7.11
CA ALA A 70 -9.68 4.47 -6.96
C ALA A 70 -10.35 4.77 -8.31
N ALA A 71 -9.75 5.63 -9.14
CA ALA A 71 -10.23 5.95 -10.48
C ALA A 71 -10.22 4.71 -11.38
N GLU A 72 -9.16 3.91 -11.32
CA GLU A 72 -9.04 2.67 -12.08
C GLU A 72 -10.18 1.67 -11.78
N ARG A 73 -10.56 1.53 -10.51
CA ARG A 73 -11.68 0.65 -10.15
C ARG A 73 -13.06 1.14 -10.64
N ALA A 74 -13.20 2.44 -10.88
CA ALA A 74 -14.43 3.02 -11.44
C ALA A 74 -14.43 2.99 -12.98
N ALA A 75 -13.26 2.85 -13.61
CA ALA A 75 -13.10 2.83 -15.05
C ALA A 75 -13.59 1.51 -15.66
N PRO A 76 -14.28 1.54 -16.82
CA PRO A 76 -14.63 0.35 -17.56
C PRO A 76 -13.38 -0.44 -17.99
N PRO A 77 -13.52 -1.75 -18.31
CA PRO A 77 -12.41 -2.52 -18.86
C PRO A 77 -11.85 -1.90 -20.14
N GLY A 78 -10.52 -1.99 -20.34
CA GLY A 78 -9.84 -1.47 -21.52
C GLY A 78 -8.49 -0.82 -21.20
N ALA A 79 -7.95 -0.08 -22.17
CA ALA A 79 -6.70 0.65 -22.05
C ALA A 79 -6.86 1.89 -21.14
N LEU A 80 -5.76 2.30 -20.52
CA LEU A 80 -5.71 3.51 -19.69
C LEU A 80 -4.70 4.52 -20.23
N LEU A 81 -5.06 5.80 -20.15
CA LEU A 81 -4.15 6.93 -20.29
C LEU A 81 -4.10 7.69 -18.96
N LEU A 82 -2.94 7.73 -18.32
CA LEU A 82 -2.72 8.53 -17.12
C LEU A 82 -2.19 9.91 -17.51
N CYS A 83 -2.74 10.95 -16.90
CA CYS A 83 -2.40 12.33 -17.20
C CYS A 83 -2.37 13.16 -15.90
N ASP A 84 -1.33 13.97 -15.69
CA ASP A 84 -1.30 14.94 -14.59
C ASP A 84 -2.25 16.12 -14.87
N ALA A 85 -2.79 16.70 -13.81
CA ALA A 85 -3.80 17.77 -13.89
C ALA A 85 -3.28 19.07 -14.53
N ASP A 86 -1.98 19.33 -14.46
CA ASP A 86 -1.31 20.55 -14.94
C ASP A 86 -0.57 20.36 -16.28
N LEU A 87 -0.86 19.28 -17.00
CA LEU A 87 -0.20 18.95 -18.27
C LEU A 87 -0.53 19.96 -19.36
N SER A 88 0.49 20.33 -20.16
CA SER A 88 0.35 21.02 -21.44
C SER A 88 0.99 20.19 -22.56
N GLY A 89 0.31 20.07 -23.72
CA GLY A 89 0.75 19.31 -24.87
C GLY A 89 -0.20 18.17 -25.27
N GLU A 90 0.17 17.45 -26.32
CA GLU A 90 -0.62 16.38 -26.94
C GLU A 90 -0.14 15.00 -26.47
N LEU A 91 -1.08 14.11 -26.17
CA LEU A 91 -0.80 12.75 -25.67
C LEU A 91 -1.08 11.63 -26.69
N GLU A 92 -1.66 11.93 -27.85
CA GLU A 92 -2.01 10.95 -28.87
C GLU A 92 -0.82 10.07 -29.27
N PRO A 93 0.43 10.60 -29.43
CA PRO A 93 1.55 9.76 -29.78
C PRO A 93 1.89 8.71 -28.72
N LEU A 94 1.52 8.95 -27.45
CA LEU A 94 1.74 8.01 -26.37
C LEU A 94 0.93 6.71 -26.54
N LEU A 95 -0.28 6.80 -27.11
CA LEU A 95 -1.13 5.63 -27.43
C LEU A 95 -0.62 4.84 -28.66
N ARG A 96 0.23 5.45 -29.48
CA ARG A 96 0.82 4.83 -30.68
C ARG A 96 2.16 4.16 -30.41
N GLY A 97 2.68 4.25 -29.17
CA GLY A 97 3.91 3.60 -28.77
C GLY A 97 3.81 2.08 -28.84
N ASP A 98 4.93 1.40 -29.10
CA ASP A 98 5.01 -0.06 -29.29
C ASP A 98 5.03 -0.86 -27.99
N GLY A 99 4.93 -0.18 -26.84
CA GLY A 99 4.95 -0.80 -25.52
C GLY A 99 3.57 -1.21 -25.01
N ASP A 100 3.56 -2.16 -24.09
CA ASP A 100 2.38 -2.45 -23.24
C ASP A 100 2.19 -1.35 -22.18
N LEU A 101 3.31 -0.74 -21.77
CA LEU A 101 3.39 0.48 -20.96
C LEU A 101 4.24 1.50 -21.71
N ASN A 102 3.62 2.57 -22.20
CA ASN A 102 4.30 3.70 -22.82
C ASN A 102 4.44 4.84 -21.82
N ILE A 103 5.62 5.40 -21.68
CA ILE A 103 5.98 6.48 -20.75
C ILE A 103 6.36 7.72 -21.55
N ALA A 104 5.77 8.87 -21.27
CA ALA A 104 6.18 10.11 -21.91
C ALA A 104 7.56 10.55 -21.42
N ALA A 105 8.51 10.72 -22.36
CA ALA A 105 9.80 11.35 -22.13
C ALA A 105 9.75 12.79 -22.61
N PHE A 106 10.15 13.74 -21.76
CA PHE A 106 10.14 15.15 -22.08
C PHE A 106 11.31 15.50 -23.03
N ALA A 107 11.02 16.10 -24.16
CA ALA A 107 12.02 16.53 -25.14
C ALA A 107 12.95 17.62 -24.59
N GLU A 108 12.43 18.52 -23.74
CA GLU A 108 13.19 19.58 -23.10
C GLU A 108 13.41 19.30 -21.61
N ARG A 109 14.63 19.60 -21.12
CA ARG A 109 14.96 19.50 -19.70
C ARG A 109 14.39 20.70 -18.94
N VAL A 110 13.15 20.58 -18.49
CA VAL A 110 12.54 21.56 -17.56
C VAL A 110 12.77 21.05 -16.13
N GLY A 111 13.64 21.68 -15.35
CA GLY A 111 13.77 21.33 -13.96
C GLY A 111 14.90 22.00 -13.22
N GLY A 112 14.58 22.57 -12.05
CA GLY A 112 15.46 23.36 -11.19
C GLY A 112 15.96 22.66 -9.93
N GLY A 113 16.01 21.31 -9.86
CA GLY A 113 16.50 20.57 -8.69
C GLY A 113 17.78 19.76 -8.97
N PHE A 114 18.43 19.23 -7.90
CA PHE A 114 19.64 18.42 -8.00
C PHE A 114 19.44 17.05 -8.68
N GLY A 115 18.24 16.73 -9.17
CA GLY A 115 17.93 15.49 -9.88
C GLY A 115 18.08 14.21 -9.04
N LEU A 116 18.25 14.32 -7.70
CA LEU A 116 18.49 13.18 -6.82
C LEU A 116 17.34 12.18 -6.88
N ALA A 117 16.10 12.62 -6.77
CA ALA A 117 14.92 11.74 -6.81
C ALA A 117 14.86 10.97 -8.15
N LYS A 118 15.15 11.65 -9.27
CA LYS A 118 15.18 11.04 -10.60
C LYS A 118 16.31 10.01 -10.74
N ARG A 119 17.51 10.32 -10.20
CA ARG A 119 18.64 9.36 -10.20
C ARG A 119 18.37 8.13 -9.36
N VAL A 120 17.82 8.32 -8.15
CA VAL A 120 17.42 7.20 -7.29
C VAL A 120 16.33 6.36 -7.96
N ALA A 121 15.31 6.98 -8.53
CA ALA A 121 14.25 6.29 -9.26
C ALA A 121 14.78 5.45 -10.43
N ARG A 122 15.71 6.00 -11.24
CA ARG A 122 16.38 5.25 -12.33
C ARG A 122 17.14 4.05 -11.81
N GLY A 123 18.00 4.24 -10.81
CA GLY A 123 18.79 3.14 -10.23
C GLY A 123 17.91 2.05 -9.61
N LEU A 124 16.78 2.41 -9.00
CA LEU A 124 15.82 1.44 -8.47
C LEU A 124 15.12 0.65 -9.58
N ILE A 125 14.73 1.30 -10.69
CA ILE A 125 14.13 0.61 -11.84
C ILE A 125 15.17 -0.32 -12.48
N GLU A 126 16.41 0.15 -12.67
CA GLU A 126 17.50 -0.64 -13.24
C GLU A 126 17.79 -1.90 -12.38
N VAL A 127 17.99 -1.72 -11.07
CA VAL A 127 18.32 -2.83 -10.16
C VAL A 127 17.16 -3.80 -9.98
N LEU A 128 15.91 -3.30 -9.85
CA LEU A 128 14.76 -4.12 -9.52
C LEU A 128 13.96 -4.60 -10.73
N GLY A 129 14.00 -3.86 -11.84
CA GLY A 129 13.26 -4.15 -13.06
C GLY A 129 14.15 -4.59 -14.24
N GLY A 130 15.46 -4.37 -14.13
CA GLY A 130 16.39 -4.69 -15.22
C GLY A 130 16.21 -3.79 -16.47
N LEU A 131 15.70 -2.58 -16.30
CA LEU A 131 15.33 -1.68 -17.39
C LEU A 131 15.92 -0.29 -17.16
N GLU A 132 16.51 0.29 -18.22
CA GLU A 132 16.94 1.68 -18.23
C GLU A 132 15.81 2.60 -18.73
N VAL A 133 15.49 3.66 -17.97
CA VAL A 133 14.49 4.67 -18.33
C VAL A 133 15.03 6.07 -18.14
N ARG A 134 14.66 7.01 -19.04
CA ARG A 134 15.06 8.42 -18.97
C ARG A 134 14.15 9.24 -18.03
N GLU A 135 12.83 8.96 -18.07
CA GLU A 135 11.80 9.70 -17.32
C GLU A 135 11.02 8.82 -16.34
N PRO A 136 11.67 8.29 -15.29
CA PRO A 136 11.08 7.34 -14.34
C PRO A 136 9.90 7.92 -13.54
N LEU A 137 9.83 9.24 -13.42
CA LEU A 137 8.83 9.97 -12.61
C LEU A 137 7.73 10.62 -13.47
N SER A 138 7.70 10.37 -14.78
CA SER A 138 6.65 10.88 -15.66
C SER A 138 5.29 10.30 -15.27
N GLY A 139 4.31 11.17 -15.02
CA GLY A 139 2.92 10.81 -14.72
C GLY A 139 2.10 10.48 -15.95
N GLN A 140 2.59 10.87 -17.15
CA GLN A 140 1.91 10.64 -18.43
C GLN A 140 2.28 9.27 -18.96
N ARG A 141 1.32 8.34 -18.94
CA ARG A 141 1.54 6.94 -19.28
C ARG A 141 0.32 6.35 -19.99
N ALA A 142 0.57 5.57 -21.03
CA ALA A 142 -0.46 4.76 -21.65
C ALA A 142 -0.23 3.27 -21.31
N LEU A 143 -1.28 2.61 -20.90
CA LEU A 143 -1.28 1.19 -20.52
C LEU A 143 -2.24 0.42 -21.39
N SER A 144 -1.81 -0.71 -21.94
CA SER A 144 -2.71 -1.72 -22.50
C SER A 144 -3.58 -2.34 -21.38
N ALA A 145 -4.66 -3.01 -21.71
CA ALA A 145 -5.48 -3.73 -20.74
C ALA A 145 -4.65 -4.76 -19.94
N GLY A 146 -3.68 -5.41 -20.57
CA GLY A 146 -2.75 -6.34 -19.91
C GLY A 146 -1.83 -5.64 -18.91
N ALA A 147 -1.26 -4.49 -19.28
CA ALA A 147 -0.44 -3.69 -18.38
C ALA A 147 -1.27 -3.12 -17.23
N ARG A 148 -2.50 -2.67 -17.47
CA ARG A 148 -3.45 -2.25 -16.44
C ARG A 148 -3.65 -3.36 -15.40
N ALA A 149 -4.00 -4.58 -15.84
CA ALA A 149 -4.24 -5.71 -14.94
C ALA A 149 -3.02 -6.09 -14.09
N THR A 150 -1.81 -5.89 -14.63
CA THR A 150 -0.55 -6.17 -13.93
C THR A 150 -0.15 -5.08 -12.93
N CYS A 151 -0.32 -3.81 -13.32
CA CYS A 151 0.20 -2.68 -12.57
C CYS A 151 -0.74 -2.18 -11.48
N PHE A 152 -2.04 -2.37 -11.63
CA PHE A 152 -3.01 -1.92 -10.64
C PHE A 152 -3.41 -3.01 -9.63
N PRO A 153 -3.70 -2.64 -8.38
CA PRO A 153 -3.60 -1.30 -7.81
C PRO A 153 -2.16 -0.80 -7.75
N VAL A 154 -1.92 0.49 -8.05
CA VAL A 154 -0.57 1.07 -8.01
C VAL A 154 -0.09 1.31 -6.58
N ALA A 155 1.22 1.52 -6.41
CA ALA A 155 1.80 1.85 -5.12
C ALA A 155 1.29 3.20 -4.57
N ALA A 156 1.33 3.35 -3.24
CA ALA A 156 0.88 4.55 -2.57
C ALA A 156 1.76 5.78 -2.87
N GLY A 157 1.18 6.97 -2.83
CA GLY A 157 1.88 8.24 -2.94
C GLY A 157 2.55 8.46 -4.30
N PHE A 158 3.68 9.15 -4.27
CA PHE A 158 4.50 9.47 -5.46
C PHE A 158 5.44 8.36 -5.92
N GLY A 159 5.36 7.17 -5.33
CA GLY A 159 6.14 6.01 -5.77
C GLY A 159 5.42 5.18 -6.84
N CYS A 160 4.20 5.55 -7.19
CA CYS A 160 3.35 4.78 -8.09
C CYS A 160 3.96 4.62 -9.49
N GLU A 161 4.57 5.66 -10.04
CA GLU A 161 5.19 5.64 -11.36
C GLU A 161 6.38 4.68 -11.42
N VAL A 162 7.27 4.78 -10.44
CA VAL A 162 8.48 3.93 -10.38
C VAL A 162 8.09 2.47 -10.19
N ARG A 163 7.17 2.19 -9.25
CA ARG A 163 6.70 0.83 -8.99
C ARG A 163 5.97 0.23 -10.19
N MET A 164 5.14 1.00 -10.87
CA MET A 164 4.44 0.59 -12.10
C MET A 164 5.44 0.12 -13.17
N THR A 165 6.51 0.89 -13.38
CA THR A 165 7.57 0.52 -14.33
C THR A 165 8.27 -0.79 -13.93
N ILE A 166 8.58 -0.95 -12.63
CA ILE A 166 9.20 -2.18 -12.10
C ILE A 166 8.26 -3.39 -12.26
N ASP A 167 6.98 -3.23 -11.92
CA ASP A 167 6.00 -4.32 -12.00
C ASP A 167 5.77 -4.74 -13.46
N ALA A 168 5.67 -3.79 -14.40
CA ALA A 168 5.57 -4.07 -15.82
C ALA A 168 6.81 -4.83 -16.35
N ALA A 169 8.01 -4.35 -16.01
CA ALA A 169 9.26 -4.99 -16.44
C ALA A 169 9.39 -6.42 -15.88
N ARG A 170 9.07 -6.63 -14.61
CA ARG A 170 9.10 -7.97 -13.96
C ARG A 170 8.07 -8.94 -14.52
N ALA A 171 6.96 -8.44 -15.03
CA ALA A 171 5.95 -9.24 -15.71
C ALA A 171 6.32 -9.57 -17.18
N GLY A 172 7.47 -9.08 -17.66
CA GLY A 172 7.89 -9.27 -19.04
C GLY A 172 7.13 -8.41 -20.06
N LEU A 173 6.42 -7.37 -19.59
CA LEU A 173 5.73 -6.43 -20.47
C LEU A 173 6.73 -5.49 -21.15
N ARG A 174 6.41 -5.10 -22.36
CA ARG A 174 7.23 -4.13 -23.11
C ARG A 174 6.99 -2.74 -22.58
N VAL A 175 8.04 -2.13 -22.00
CA VAL A 175 8.04 -0.75 -21.53
C VAL A 175 8.77 0.11 -22.55
N PHE A 176 8.12 1.17 -23.03
CA PHE A 176 8.65 2.04 -24.06
C PHE A 176 8.56 3.52 -23.67
N GLU A 177 9.57 4.30 -23.97
CA GLU A 177 9.54 5.75 -23.76
C GLU A 177 9.28 6.47 -25.09
N VAL A 178 8.21 7.28 -25.11
CA VAL A 178 7.82 8.11 -26.26
C VAL A 178 8.24 9.54 -25.97
N GLU A 179 9.07 10.10 -26.86
CA GLU A 179 9.54 11.48 -26.74
C GLU A 179 8.44 12.46 -27.17
N LEU A 180 8.03 13.33 -26.26
CA LEU A 180 6.93 14.27 -26.48
C LEU A 180 7.33 15.70 -26.10
N PRO A 181 6.90 16.72 -26.89
CA PRO A 181 7.09 18.12 -26.55
C PRO A 181 6.09 18.58 -25.49
N LEU A 182 6.17 17.99 -24.29
CA LEU A 182 5.29 18.29 -23.19
C LEU A 182 5.88 19.36 -22.28
N GLY A 183 5.05 20.30 -21.84
CA GLY A 183 5.36 21.23 -20.76
C GLY A 183 4.72 20.79 -19.44
N HIS A 184 5.41 20.99 -18.35
CA HIS A 184 4.84 20.88 -17.00
C HIS A 184 5.33 22.02 -16.11
N ARG A 185 4.57 22.29 -15.05
CA ARG A 185 4.94 23.34 -14.10
C ARG A 185 6.18 22.90 -13.33
N SER A 186 7.27 23.66 -13.43
CA SER A 186 8.48 23.34 -12.67
C SER A 186 8.24 23.55 -11.17
N THR A 187 8.54 22.53 -10.35
CA THR A 187 8.52 22.65 -8.89
C THR A 187 9.58 23.66 -8.45
N GLY A 188 9.18 24.70 -7.72
CA GLY A 188 10.06 25.76 -7.26
C GLY A 188 11.28 25.30 -6.47
N ARG A 189 12.26 26.21 -6.28
CA ARG A 189 13.45 25.98 -5.43
C ARG A 189 13.23 26.43 -3.97
N ASP A 190 12.02 26.75 -3.60
CA ASP A 190 11.60 27.13 -2.25
C ASP A 190 11.52 25.93 -1.30
N LEU A 191 11.27 26.20 -0.03
CA LEU A 191 11.15 25.16 1.01
C LEU A 191 10.03 24.15 0.69
N SER A 192 8.93 24.61 0.10
CA SER A 192 7.81 23.74 -0.29
C SER A 192 8.22 22.74 -1.36
N GLY A 193 8.98 23.16 -2.36
CA GLY A 193 9.56 22.30 -3.39
C GLY A 193 10.57 21.29 -2.83
N PHE A 194 11.37 21.66 -1.83
CA PHE A 194 12.24 20.70 -1.15
C PHE A 194 11.47 19.63 -0.38
N VAL A 195 10.45 20.02 0.38
CA VAL A 195 9.56 19.09 1.10
C VAL A 195 8.84 18.17 0.13
N HIS A 196 8.35 18.70 -0.99
CA HIS A 196 7.70 17.88 -2.03
C HIS A 196 8.65 16.81 -2.59
N ARG A 197 9.87 17.18 -2.97
CA ARG A 197 10.89 16.24 -3.48
C ARG A 197 11.34 15.21 -2.44
N ALA A 198 11.44 15.61 -1.17
CA ALA A 198 11.75 14.68 -0.10
C ALA A 198 10.64 13.64 0.10
N ARG A 199 9.37 14.05 0.00
CA ARG A 199 8.22 13.13 0.01
C ARG A 199 8.24 12.20 -1.20
N GLN A 200 8.49 12.73 -2.39
CA GLN A 200 8.60 11.92 -3.61
C GLN A 200 9.70 10.86 -3.51
N LEU A 201 10.88 11.24 -3.01
CA LEU A 201 11.99 10.31 -2.78
C LEU A 201 11.62 9.23 -1.75
N ARG A 202 11.04 9.65 -0.62
CA ARG A 202 10.58 8.71 0.41
C ARG A 202 9.57 7.72 -0.14
N ASP A 203 8.54 8.21 -0.84
CA ASP A 203 7.47 7.37 -1.39
C ASP A 203 8.01 6.41 -2.46
N THR A 204 8.95 6.87 -3.28
CA THR A 204 9.66 6.03 -4.27
C THR A 204 10.41 4.87 -3.59
N VAL A 205 11.19 5.16 -2.55
CA VAL A 205 11.93 4.13 -1.81
C VAL A 205 10.98 3.13 -1.14
N TYR A 206 9.90 3.61 -0.53
CA TYR A 206 8.89 2.73 0.08
C TYR A 206 8.16 1.87 -0.96
N ALA A 207 7.83 2.43 -2.11
CA ALA A 207 7.17 1.69 -3.19
C ALA A 207 8.04 0.58 -3.79
N CYS A 208 9.37 0.67 -3.69
CA CYS A 208 10.29 -0.36 -4.16
C CYS A 208 10.47 -1.53 -3.18
N GLY A 209 9.99 -1.40 -1.94
CA GLY A 209 9.98 -2.47 -0.94
C GLY A 209 8.83 -3.48 -1.13
N PRO A 210 8.69 -4.42 -0.17
CA PRO A 210 7.56 -5.33 -0.15
C PRO A 210 6.24 -4.55 0.01
N LEU A 211 5.23 -4.91 -0.79
CA LEU A 211 3.91 -4.31 -0.79
C LEU A 211 2.85 -5.36 -0.50
N GLY A 212 1.83 -4.99 0.26
CA GLY A 212 0.61 -5.75 0.48
C GLY A 212 -0.61 -5.00 -0.05
N ILE A 213 -1.75 -5.70 -0.14
CA ILE A 213 -3.04 -5.11 -0.53
C ILE A 213 -3.91 -5.06 0.72
N ASN A 214 -4.37 -3.87 1.10
CA ASN A 214 -5.25 -3.70 2.25
C ASN A 214 -6.71 -4.09 1.92
N PHE A 215 -7.57 -4.05 2.93
CA PHE A 215 -9.00 -4.41 2.79
C PHE A 215 -9.78 -3.52 1.81
N ARG A 216 -9.25 -2.36 1.43
CA ARG A 216 -9.83 -1.47 0.41
C ARG A 216 -9.25 -1.72 -0.99
N GLY A 217 -8.40 -2.72 -1.15
CA GLY A 217 -7.70 -2.99 -2.41
C GLY A 217 -6.62 -1.95 -2.73
N LEU A 218 -6.07 -1.28 -1.72
CA LEU A 218 -4.95 -0.37 -1.89
C LEU A 218 -3.64 -1.13 -1.71
N ARG A 219 -2.68 -0.93 -2.61
CA ARG A 219 -1.33 -1.48 -2.49
C ARG A 219 -0.49 -0.56 -1.60
N LEU A 220 -0.10 -1.06 -0.42
CA LEU A 220 0.61 -0.29 0.59
C LEU A 220 1.96 -0.94 0.94
N PRO A 221 2.97 -0.13 1.33
CA PRO A 221 4.23 -0.65 1.84
C PRO A 221 4.02 -1.52 3.08
N LEU A 222 4.57 -2.73 3.05
CA LEU A 222 4.65 -3.60 4.21
C LEU A 222 5.81 -3.12 5.09
N VAL A 223 5.51 -2.62 6.26
CA VAL A 223 6.52 -2.08 7.20
C VAL A 223 6.62 -2.89 8.49
N GLY A 224 5.77 -3.87 8.67
CA GLY A 224 5.69 -4.67 9.88
C GLY A 224 6.95 -5.52 10.17
N TRP A 225 7.74 -5.89 9.16
CA TRP A 225 9.03 -6.57 9.37
C TRP A 225 10.00 -5.78 10.27
N LYS A 226 9.85 -4.44 10.37
CA LYS A 226 10.63 -3.60 11.28
C LYS A 226 10.40 -3.96 12.74
N VAL A 227 9.21 -4.49 13.09
CA VAL A 227 8.93 -5.02 14.43
C VAL A 227 9.87 -6.18 14.75
N GLY A 228 10.03 -7.11 13.80
CA GLY A 228 10.95 -8.21 13.94
C GLY A 228 12.40 -7.74 14.06
N ALA A 229 12.81 -6.79 13.20
CA ALA A 229 14.18 -6.26 13.20
C ALA A 229 14.60 -5.61 14.55
N THR A 230 13.64 -5.10 15.32
CA THR A 230 13.90 -4.42 16.61
C THR A 230 13.47 -5.24 17.83
N GLY A 231 12.63 -6.27 17.66
CA GLY A 231 12.05 -7.07 18.72
C GLY A 231 12.91 -8.26 19.18
N GLY A 232 14.11 -8.43 18.62
CA GLY A 232 15.02 -9.53 18.95
C GLY A 232 14.82 -10.79 18.08
N PRO A 233 15.66 -11.84 18.26
CA PRO A 233 15.74 -12.97 17.34
C PRO A 233 14.42 -13.74 17.13
N ALA A 234 13.64 -13.95 18.19
CA ALA A 234 12.35 -14.63 18.09
C ALA A 234 11.32 -13.82 17.30
N ALA A 235 11.23 -12.50 17.57
CA ALA A 235 10.36 -11.62 16.82
C ALA A 235 10.79 -11.51 15.35
N ALA A 236 12.10 -11.50 15.08
CA ALA A 236 12.65 -11.50 13.72
C ALA A 236 12.27 -12.77 12.95
N ALA A 237 12.38 -13.94 13.59
CA ALA A 237 11.97 -15.22 12.97
C ALA A 237 10.46 -15.24 12.66
N VAL A 238 9.62 -14.79 13.60
CA VAL A 238 8.17 -14.70 13.39
C VAL A 238 7.83 -13.68 12.29
N ALA A 239 8.49 -12.53 12.26
CA ALA A 239 8.31 -11.54 11.20
C ALA A 239 8.69 -12.11 9.81
N ALA A 240 9.76 -12.91 9.73
CA ALA A 240 10.17 -13.55 8.47
C ALA A 240 9.11 -14.56 7.98
N LEU A 241 8.54 -15.36 8.89
CA LEU A 241 7.43 -16.27 8.54
C LEU A 241 6.19 -15.51 8.06
N GLY A 242 5.83 -14.40 8.73
CA GLY A 242 4.73 -13.54 8.32
C GLY A 242 4.99 -12.86 6.98
N LEU A 243 6.21 -12.36 6.75
CA LEU A 243 6.59 -11.74 5.48
C LEU A 243 6.55 -12.75 4.31
N ALA A 244 6.95 -13.99 4.56
CA ALA A 244 6.82 -15.05 3.58
C ALA A 244 5.35 -15.27 3.18
N ASP A 245 4.43 -15.20 4.13
CA ASP A 245 3.00 -15.28 3.84
C ASP A 245 2.49 -14.04 3.09
N ASP A 246 2.86 -12.85 3.53
CA ASP A 246 2.50 -11.59 2.85
C ASP A 246 2.91 -11.58 1.36
N LEU A 247 4.05 -12.21 1.01
CA LEU A 247 4.61 -12.20 -0.34
C LEU A 247 4.16 -13.37 -1.22
N TRP A 248 3.89 -14.55 -0.62
CA TRP A 248 3.67 -15.80 -1.33
C TRP A 248 2.38 -16.53 -0.94
N SER A 249 1.45 -15.87 -0.19
CA SER A 249 0.17 -16.48 0.14
C SER A 249 -0.68 -16.72 -1.11
N GLY A 250 -1.32 -17.88 -1.17
CA GLY A 250 -2.33 -18.23 -2.17
C GLY A 250 -3.72 -17.64 -1.84
N PRO A 251 -4.75 -18.07 -2.58
CA PRO A 251 -6.13 -17.62 -2.38
C PRO A 251 -6.80 -18.21 -1.13
N GLU A 252 -6.16 -19.19 -0.47
CA GLU A 252 -6.71 -19.88 0.70
C GLU A 252 -6.87 -18.94 1.89
N ARG A 253 -8.05 -18.98 2.53
CA ARG A 253 -8.40 -18.16 3.70
C ARG A 253 -8.87 -19.05 4.85
N GLY A 254 -8.34 -18.80 6.07
CA GLY A 254 -8.68 -19.52 7.31
C GLY A 254 -8.01 -20.88 7.48
N PHE A 255 -7.91 -21.36 8.74
CA PHE A 255 -7.19 -22.59 9.09
C PHE A 255 -7.65 -23.83 8.34
N GLY A 256 -8.97 -23.99 8.14
CA GLY A 256 -9.51 -25.18 7.48
C GLY A 256 -9.14 -25.28 5.99
N ALA A 257 -8.96 -24.16 5.30
CA ALA A 257 -8.52 -24.14 3.90
C ALA A 257 -7.02 -24.48 3.79
N HIS A 258 -6.19 -23.89 4.64
CA HIS A 258 -4.76 -24.14 4.69
C HIS A 258 -4.42 -25.60 5.05
N LEU A 259 -5.13 -26.19 6.02
CA LEU A 259 -4.94 -27.61 6.39
C LEU A 259 -5.32 -28.57 5.25
N ARG A 260 -6.37 -28.25 4.48
CA ARG A 260 -6.78 -29.07 3.32
C ARG A 260 -5.79 -28.97 2.16
N ALA A 261 -5.22 -27.79 1.93
CA ALA A 261 -4.25 -27.58 0.87
C ALA A 261 -2.84 -28.17 1.19
N GLY A 262 -2.53 -28.39 2.47
CA GLY A 262 -1.38 -29.19 2.96
C GLY A 262 0.01 -28.54 2.80
N ARG A 263 0.22 -27.66 1.82
CA ARG A 263 1.52 -27.00 1.55
C ARG A 263 1.31 -25.52 1.25
N THR A 264 0.94 -24.75 2.27
CA THR A 264 0.72 -23.33 2.15
C THR A 264 1.60 -22.56 3.14
N THR A 265 1.85 -21.29 2.87
CA THR A 265 2.51 -20.39 3.81
C THR A 265 1.74 -20.27 5.13
N GLY A 266 0.41 -20.44 5.10
CA GLY A 266 -0.43 -20.50 6.30
C GLY A 266 -0.10 -21.67 7.22
N VAL A 267 0.15 -22.87 6.68
CA VAL A 267 0.62 -24.04 7.46
C VAL A 267 2.00 -23.78 8.04
N LEU A 268 2.90 -23.15 7.28
CA LEU A 268 4.22 -22.77 7.76
C LEU A 268 4.13 -21.83 8.97
N LYS A 269 3.22 -20.86 8.97
CA LYS A 269 2.97 -19.99 10.13
C LYS A 269 2.37 -20.76 11.31
N LEU A 270 1.36 -21.59 11.04
CA LEU A 270 0.66 -22.36 12.08
C LEU A 270 1.59 -23.24 12.91
N VAL A 271 2.61 -23.82 12.28
CA VAL A 271 3.62 -24.65 12.95
C VAL A 271 4.84 -23.84 13.36
N GLY A 272 5.33 -22.97 12.48
CA GLY A 272 6.59 -22.25 12.66
C GLY A 272 6.54 -21.24 13.81
N ILE A 273 5.43 -20.48 13.96
CA ILE A 273 5.34 -19.48 15.03
C ILE A 273 5.33 -20.12 16.42
N PRO A 274 4.53 -21.17 16.72
CA PRO A 274 4.64 -21.90 17.98
C PRO A 274 6.02 -22.55 18.18
N ALA A 275 6.65 -23.07 17.14
CA ALA A 275 7.99 -23.63 17.24
C ALA A 275 9.04 -22.58 17.66
N VAL A 276 8.97 -21.37 17.12
CA VAL A 276 9.80 -20.24 17.57
C VAL A 276 9.53 -19.93 19.05
N GLY A 277 8.27 -19.94 19.47
CA GLY A 277 7.89 -19.76 20.88
C GLY A 277 8.47 -20.84 21.80
N LEU A 278 8.43 -22.10 21.35
CA LEU A 278 9.01 -23.23 22.07
C LEU A 278 10.52 -23.07 22.22
N LEU A 279 11.22 -22.77 21.12
CA LEU A 279 12.68 -22.59 21.13
C LEU A 279 13.11 -21.41 21.99
N ALA A 280 12.41 -20.29 21.92
CA ALA A 280 12.72 -19.09 22.66
C ALA A 280 12.48 -19.23 24.17
N THR A 281 11.45 -19.97 24.58
CA THR A 281 11.02 -20.07 25.99
C THR A 281 11.39 -21.40 26.63
N ARG A 282 11.68 -22.44 25.81
CA ARG A 282 11.86 -23.84 26.23
C ARG A 282 10.68 -24.38 27.03
N ARG A 283 9.46 -23.88 26.79
CA ARG A 283 8.24 -24.27 27.46
C ARG A 283 7.09 -24.46 26.48
N PHE A 284 6.29 -25.50 26.66
CA PHE A 284 5.12 -25.74 25.82
C PHE A 284 4.07 -24.63 25.95
N SER A 285 3.87 -24.09 27.17
CA SER A 285 3.02 -22.92 27.38
C SER A 285 3.50 -21.69 26.60
N GLY A 286 4.82 -21.53 26.43
CA GLY A 286 5.41 -20.46 25.62
C GLY A 286 5.10 -20.64 24.14
N ALA A 287 5.16 -21.86 23.61
CA ALA A 287 4.73 -22.13 22.24
C ALA A 287 3.28 -21.70 21.98
N LEU A 288 2.37 -22.07 22.90
CA LEU A 288 0.95 -21.73 22.80
C LEU A 288 0.71 -20.22 22.96
N LEU A 289 1.34 -19.56 23.93
CA LEU A 289 1.19 -18.12 24.15
C LEU A 289 1.67 -17.32 22.94
N VAL A 290 2.83 -17.66 22.38
CA VAL A 290 3.37 -16.97 21.20
C VAL A 290 2.51 -17.23 19.97
N GLY A 291 2.13 -18.47 19.71
CA GLY A 291 1.30 -18.82 18.55
C GLY A 291 -0.10 -18.19 18.59
N LEU A 292 -0.78 -18.31 19.73
CA LEU A 292 -2.14 -17.78 19.89
C LEU A 292 -2.16 -16.25 19.91
N ALA A 293 -1.21 -15.60 20.60
CA ALA A 293 -1.14 -14.13 20.61
C ALA A 293 -0.81 -13.57 19.22
N ALA A 294 0.10 -14.21 18.45
CA ALA A 294 0.35 -13.87 17.07
C ALA A 294 -0.91 -13.99 16.22
N ASN A 295 -1.62 -15.11 16.32
CA ASN A 295 -2.85 -15.32 15.57
C ASN A 295 -3.96 -14.32 15.92
N VAL A 296 -4.20 -14.04 17.20
CA VAL A 296 -5.22 -13.06 17.63
C VAL A 296 -4.91 -11.67 17.10
N LEU A 297 -3.64 -11.25 17.16
CA LEU A 297 -3.26 -9.93 16.70
C LEU A 297 -3.33 -9.82 15.16
N ASN A 298 -3.02 -10.91 14.44
CA ASN A 298 -3.23 -10.99 13.00
C ASN A 298 -4.73 -10.92 12.63
N GLN A 299 -5.61 -11.61 13.34
CA GLN A 299 -7.05 -11.50 13.14
C GLN A 299 -7.60 -10.08 13.39
N LEU A 300 -6.91 -9.26 14.18
CA LEU A 300 -7.25 -7.86 14.42
C LEU A 300 -6.72 -6.93 13.31
N ASP A 301 -5.72 -7.34 12.53
CA ASP A 301 -5.10 -6.53 11.46
C ASP A 301 -5.97 -6.46 10.19
N THR A 302 -7.24 -6.14 10.38
CA THR A 302 -8.27 -6.04 9.31
C THR A 302 -8.73 -4.62 9.06
N ARG A 303 -8.30 -3.67 9.87
CA ARG A 303 -8.60 -2.23 9.75
C ARG A 303 -7.38 -1.40 10.19
N PRO A 304 -7.15 -0.21 9.62
CA PRO A 304 -6.03 0.65 9.97
C PRO A 304 -5.94 0.92 11.48
N GLY A 305 -4.79 0.75 12.07
CA GLY A 305 -4.47 1.01 13.46
C GLY A 305 -5.06 0.05 14.49
N ARG A 306 -5.95 -0.88 14.11
CA ARG A 306 -6.65 -1.77 15.05
C ARG A 306 -5.67 -2.69 15.79
N ALA A 307 -4.84 -3.43 15.05
CA ALA A 307 -3.85 -4.33 15.63
C ALA A 307 -2.83 -3.58 16.51
N LEU A 308 -2.36 -2.42 16.05
CA LEU A 308 -1.42 -1.59 16.82
C LEU A 308 -2.03 -1.06 18.12
N LYS A 309 -3.28 -0.60 18.11
CA LYS A 309 -3.98 -0.16 19.32
C LYS A 309 -4.19 -1.31 20.32
N ALA A 310 -4.63 -2.47 19.82
CA ALA A 310 -4.78 -3.66 20.64
C ALA A 310 -3.45 -4.11 21.25
N TYR A 311 -2.38 -4.08 20.45
CA TYR A 311 -1.02 -4.34 20.94
C TYR A 311 -0.62 -3.38 22.06
N LEU A 312 -0.75 -2.07 21.83
CA LEU A 312 -0.35 -1.05 22.82
C LEU A 312 -1.13 -1.21 24.13
N ALA A 313 -2.43 -1.50 24.06
CA ALA A 313 -3.24 -1.75 25.26
C ALA A 313 -2.78 -3.00 26.03
N ALA A 314 -2.41 -4.07 25.33
CA ALA A 314 -1.93 -5.31 25.96
C ALA A 314 -0.45 -5.23 26.38
N ALA A 315 0.37 -4.45 25.70
CA ALA A 315 1.80 -4.33 25.95
C ALA A 315 2.11 -3.67 27.29
N LEU A 316 1.35 -2.66 27.69
CA LEU A 316 1.57 -1.92 28.94
C LEU A 316 1.57 -2.83 30.18
N PRO A 317 0.51 -3.65 30.44
CA PRO A 317 0.50 -4.54 31.63
C PRO A 317 1.50 -5.70 31.52
N LEU A 318 1.99 -6.01 30.33
CA LEU A 318 2.95 -7.09 30.05
C LEU A 318 4.41 -6.62 29.99
N ASP A 319 4.65 -5.32 30.13
CA ASP A 319 5.96 -4.70 29.97
C ASP A 319 6.64 -5.06 28.63
N ALA A 320 5.81 -5.11 27.56
CA ALA A 320 6.31 -5.40 26.22
C ALA A 320 6.75 -4.11 25.50
N PRO A 321 7.75 -4.19 24.59
CA PRO A 321 8.33 -3.00 23.94
C PRO A 321 7.32 -2.28 23.04
N VAL A 322 7.01 -1.02 23.33
CA VAL A 322 5.99 -0.22 22.60
C VAL A 322 6.56 0.68 21.49
N GLY A 323 7.87 0.96 21.49
CA GLY A 323 8.47 2.00 20.67
C GLY A 323 8.14 1.88 19.17
N VAL A 324 8.34 0.72 18.56
CA VAL A 324 8.05 0.49 17.14
C VAL A 324 6.55 0.59 16.82
N ALA A 325 5.69 0.08 17.70
CA ALA A 325 4.25 0.17 17.50
C ALA A 325 3.77 1.63 17.52
N VAL A 326 4.29 2.45 18.43
CA VAL A 326 4.02 3.90 18.48
C VAL A 326 4.50 4.59 17.21
N LEU A 327 5.69 4.26 16.71
CA LEU A 327 6.25 4.85 15.49
C LEU A 327 5.45 4.46 14.24
N LEU A 328 4.93 3.24 14.16
CA LEU A 328 4.19 2.76 12.99
C LEU A 328 2.72 3.23 12.99
N LEU A 329 2.14 3.47 14.16
CA LEU A 329 0.71 3.80 14.30
C LEU A 329 0.24 4.96 13.43
N PRO A 330 0.94 6.12 13.31
CA PRO A 330 0.50 7.22 12.46
C PRO A 330 0.47 6.88 10.97
N TYR A 331 1.35 6.00 10.51
CA TYR A 331 1.40 5.58 9.11
C TYR A 331 0.28 4.61 8.77
N ASP A 332 0.02 3.66 9.66
CA ASP A 332 -1.03 2.67 9.50
C ASP A 332 -2.43 3.32 9.60
N LEU A 333 -2.66 4.20 10.56
CA LEU A 333 -3.91 4.95 10.73
C LEU A 333 -4.29 5.80 9.49
N ARG A 334 -3.29 6.31 8.78
CA ARG A 334 -3.47 7.14 7.57
C ARG A 334 -3.43 6.33 6.28
N GLU A 335 -3.38 5.00 6.37
CA GLU A 335 -3.22 4.11 5.21
C GLU A 335 -2.04 4.48 4.31
N MET A 336 -0.93 4.92 4.90
CA MET A 336 0.34 5.19 4.21
C MET A 336 1.26 3.97 4.16
N ALA A 337 1.04 3.02 5.07
CA ALA A 337 1.74 1.75 5.18
C ALA A 337 0.83 0.76 5.93
N MET A 338 1.21 -0.50 5.96
CA MET A 338 0.48 -1.53 6.70
C MET A 338 1.44 -2.46 7.44
N LEU A 339 0.95 -3.05 8.53
CA LEU A 339 1.69 -4.03 9.29
C LEU A 339 1.91 -5.32 8.49
N GLY A 340 0.85 -5.81 7.89
CA GLY A 340 0.81 -7.14 7.28
C GLY A 340 1.01 -8.26 8.29
N ASP A 341 1.08 -9.48 7.79
CA ASP A 341 1.30 -10.67 8.59
C ASP A 341 2.67 -10.65 9.29
N ALA A 342 3.68 -10.04 8.64
CA ALA A 342 4.99 -9.85 9.25
C ALA A 342 4.92 -9.07 10.57
N GLY A 343 4.19 -7.96 10.59
CA GLY A 343 4.13 -7.07 11.74
C GLY A 343 3.17 -7.54 12.82
N SER A 344 1.96 -7.92 12.43
CA SER A 344 0.93 -8.36 13.37
C SER A 344 1.37 -9.62 14.12
N ASN A 345 1.92 -10.63 13.43
CA ASN A 345 2.43 -11.84 14.07
C ASN A 345 3.65 -11.54 14.98
N ALA A 346 4.58 -10.68 14.55
CA ALA A 346 5.73 -10.33 15.39
C ALA A 346 5.34 -9.56 16.66
N LEU A 347 4.40 -8.62 16.58
CA LEU A 347 3.84 -7.94 17.74
C LEU A 347 3.15 -8.93 18.69
N GLY A 348 2.33 -9.84 18.15
CA GLY A 348 1.71 -10.89 18.94
C GLY A 348 2.72 -11.82 19.60
N ALA A 349 3.79 -12.18 18.90
CA ALA A 349 4.88 -12.96 19.47
C ALA A 349 5.56 -12.23 20.66
N LEU A 350 5.77 -10.91 20.55
CA LEU A 350 6.28 -10.10 21.67
C LEU A 350 5.35 -10.14 22.89
N LEU A 351 4.02 -10.04 22.68
CA LEU A 351 3.06 -10.20 23.77
C LEU A 351 3.14 -11.60 24.41
N GLY A 352 3.19 -12.64 23.58
CA GLY A 352 3.31 -14.03 24.05
C GLY A 352 4.59 -14.26 24.87
N LEU A 353 5.74 -13.80 24.38
CA LEU A 353 7.03 -13.91 25.08
C LEU A 353 7.03 -13.15 26.42
N ASN A 354 6.46 -11.96 26.46
CA ASN A 354 6.37 -11.18 27.70
C ASN A 354 5.32 -11.75 28.67
N SER A 355 4.24 -12.37 28.17
CA SER A 355 3.29 -13.13 29.01
C SER A 355 3.97 -14.29 29.73
N VAL A 356 4.89 -15.02 29.10
CA VAL A 356 5.67 -16.09 29.73
C VAL A 356 6.52 -15.55 30.91
N LYS A 357 7.07 -14.37 30.77
CA LYS A 357 7.88 -13.72 31.83
C LYS A 357 7.00 -13.18 32.96
N ARG A 358 5.83 -12.62 32.62
CA ARG A 358 4.97 -11.86 33.54
C ARG A 358 4.05 -12.76 34.37
N PHE A 359 3.57 -13.87 33.78
CA PHE A 359 2.61 -14.76 34.42
C PHE A 359 3.27 -16.01 35.02
N THR A 360 2.77 -16.44 36.17
CA THR A 360 3.07 -17.76 36.76
C THR A 360 2.41 -18.88 35.95
N GLY A 361 2.72 -20.15 36.24
CA GLY A 361 2.20 -21.29 35.50
C GLY A 361 0.66 -21.30 35.35
N ARG A 362 -0.10 -21.04 36.43
CA ARG A 362 -1.58 -20.94 36.37
C ARG A 362 -2.03 -19.76 35.52
N GLY A 363 -1.39 -18.58 35.69
CA GLY A 363 -1.69 -17.39 34.89
C GLY A 363 -1.43 -17.60 33.40
N GLN A 364 -0.38 -18.33 33.03
CA GLN A 364 -0.11 -18.69 31.62
C GLN A 364 -1.25 -19.52 31.01
N TRP A 365 -1.79 -20.50 31.75
CA TRP A 365 -2.89 -21.33 31.25
C TRP A 365 -4.22 -20.54 31.12
N VAL A 366 -4.47 -19.60 32.03
CA VAL A 366 -5.61 -18.67 31.91
C VAL A 366 -5.46 -17.79 30.66
N ALA A 367 -4.27 -17.24 30.43
CA ALA A 367 -4.01 -16.44 29.23
C ALA A 367 -4.13 -17.29 27.93
N ILE A 368 -3.63 -18.52 27.93
CA ILE A 368 -3.80 -19.47 26.81
C ILE A 368 -5.29 -19.71 26.55
N GLY A 369 -6.08 -19.99 27.58
CA GLY A 369 -7.53 -20.18 27.45
C GLY A 369 -8.25 -18.97 26.87
N ALA A 370 -7.91 -17.78 27.33
CA ALA A 370 -8.46 -16.52 26.81
C ALA A 370 -8.09 -16.30 25.33
N LEU A 371 -6.82 -16.47 24.97
CA LEU A 371 -6.36 -16.33 23.59
C LEU A 371 -6.94 -17.40 22.66
N ALA A 372 -7.07 -18.63 23.12
CA ALA A 372 -7.74 -19.71 22.37
C ALA A 372 -9.21 -19.39 22.13
N GLY A 373 -9.91 -18.88 23.15
CA GLY A 373 -11.29 -18.41 23.02
C GLY A 373 -11.44 -17.30 21.99
N LEU A 374 -10.55 -16.30 22.01
CA LEU A 374 -10.52 -15.21 21.01
C LEU A 374 -10.22 -15.75 19.60
N THR A 375 -9.27 -16.69 19.47
CA THR A 375 -8.97 -17.34 18.19
C THR A 375 -10.20 -18.04 17.61
N ILE A 376 -10.89 -18.85 18.39
CA ILE A 376 -12.10 -19.56 17.98
C ILE A 376 -13.23 -18.59 17.64
N LEU A 377 -13.39 -17.53 18.43
CA LEU A 377 -14.37 -16.49 18.15
C LEU A 377 -14.09 -15.81 16.82
N GLY A 378 -12.82 -15.50 16.55
CA GLY A 378 -12.38 -14.86 15.31
C GLY A 378 -12.59 -15.72 14.06
N GLU A 379 -12.39 -17.04 14.17
CA GLU A 379 -12.65 -17.98 13.08
C GLU A 379 -14.16 -18.17 12.79
N ARG A 380 -15.00 -18.10 13.83
CA ARG A 380 -16.46 -18.30 13.69
C ARG A 380 -17.22 -17.01 13.38
N LYS A 381 -16.83 -15.92 14.04
CA LYS A 381 -17.48 -14.60 13.94
C LYS A 381 -16.38 -13.56 14.00
N SER A 382 -16.03 -12.92 12.87
CA SER A 382 -14.99 -11.89 12.83
C SER A 382 -14.91 -11.02 14.10
N ILE A 383 -13.76 -11.03 14.79
CA ILE A 383 -13.52 -10.17 15.98
C ILE A 383 -13.77 -8.71 15.60
N GLY A 384 -13.43 -8.33 14.38
CA GLY A 384 -13.69 -6.99 13.84
C GLY A 384 -15.16 -6.61 13.85
N ALA A 385 -16.04 -7.53 13.42
CA ALA A 385 -17.49 -7.28 13.44
C ALA A 385 -18.06 -7.15 14.87
N TRP A 386 -17.48 -7.84 15.84
CA TRP A 386 -17.84 -7.68 17.25
C TRP A 386 -17.39 -6.33 17.82
N ILE A 387 -16.16 -5.90 17.51
CA ILE A 387 -15.64 -4.57 17.89
C ILE A 387 -16.52 -3.46 17.32
N GLU A 388 -16.92 -3.57 16.04
CA GLU A 388 -17.75 -2.57 15.37
C GLU A 388 -19.15 -2.44 15.97
N ARG A 389 -19.70 -3.50 16.59
CA ARG A 389 -21.01 -3.49 17.29
C ARG A 389 -20.96 -2.93 18.69
N ALA A 390 -19.80 -2.96 19.36
CA ALA A 390 -19.65 -2.47 20.73
C ALA A 390 -19.31 -0.97 20.70
N PRO A 391 -20.18 -0.04 21.20
CA PRO A 391 -20.03 1.40 20.98
C PRO A 391 -18.68 1.95 21.44
N VAL A 392 -18.22 1.58 22.63
CA VAL A 392 -16.92 2.04 23.18
C VAL A 392 -15.75 1.51 22.37
N LEU A 393 -15.76 0.20 22.05
CA LEU A 393 -14.68 -0.40 21.25
C LEU A 393 -14.65 0.16 19.83
N SER A 394 -15.82 0.37 19.24
CA SER A 394 -15.96 0.99 17.91
C SER A 394 -15.45 2.43 17.90
N TRP A 395 -15.69 3.19 18.96
CA TRP A 395 -15.14 4.55 19.09
C TRP A 395 -13.60 4.54 19.18
N ILE A 396 -13.03 3.69 20.06
CA ILE A 396 -11.58 3.52 20.18
C ILE A 396 -10.97 3.05 18.85
N ASP A 397 -11.63 2.10 18.19
CA ASP A 397 -11.18 1.54 16.92
C ASP A 397 -11.09 2.61 15.81
N ARG A 398 -12.05 3.52 15.75
CA ARG A 398 -12.09 4.62 14.77
C ARG A 398 -11.17 5.80 15.11
N LEU A 399 -10.76 5.95 16.36
CA LEU A 399 -9.95 7.09 16.80
C LEU A 399 -8.67 7.23 15.98
N GLY A 400 -8.47 8.41 15.39
CA GLY A 400 -7.27 8.76 14.61
C GLY A 400 -7.19 8.14 13.20
N ARG A 401 -8.23 7.43 12.72
CA ARG A 401 -8.31 7.04 11.30
C ARG A 401 -8.65 8.25 10.42
N ALA A 402 -8.04 8.29 9.25
CA ALA A 402 -8.32 9.27 8.21
C ALA A 402 -9.62 8.96 7.45
#